data_02e06734783234aef049c5f1f17b2dbb
#
_entry.id   02e06734783234aef049c5f1f17b2dbb
#
_cell.length_a   1.000
_cell.length_b   1.000
_cell.length_c   1.000
_cell.angle_alpha   90.00
_cell.angle_beta   90.00
_cell.angle_gamma   90.00
#
_symmetry.space_group_name_H-M   'P 1'
#
loop_
_entity.id
_entity.type
_entity.pdbx_description
1 polymer ?
#
loop_
_entity_poly.entity_id
_entity_poly.type
_entity_poly.pdbx_seq_one_letter_code
_entity_poly.pdbx_strand_id
1 'polypeptide(L)'
;MRLVSDPRYGEVDLSASAEELTCLASAVAQGEGLLSSASSSGSNTLAGVEVKNTSGPGVLVHRDAERQILVISGDSASRTVLAENLRAMATAEDGGHLHIDYYPGHFYLAEGSLPLVVNSPHGGMPTR
;
A
#
# COMPACT_ATOMS: atom_id res chain seq x y z
N MET A 1 3.09 -9.77 -5.91
CA MET A 1 2.92 -8.83 -4.79
C MET A 1 2.85 -9.59 -3.49
N ARG A 2 3.51 -9.10 -2.50
CA ARG A 2 3.58 -9.73 -1.19
C ARG A 2 3.28 -8.72 -0.11
N LEU A 3 2.41 -9.07 0.82
CA LEU A 3 2.00 -8.20 1.90
C LEU A 3 2.19 -8.92 3.22
N VAL A 4 2.98 -8.33 4.10
CA VAL A 4 3.25 -8.92 5.41
C VAL A 4 2.92 -7.90 6.48
N SER A 5 2.10 -8.30 7.44
CA SER A 5 1.74 -7.45 8.58
C SER A 5 2.71 -7.71 9.71
N ASP A 6 3.31 -6.66 10.24
CA ASP A 6 4.21 -6.79 11.39
C ASP A 6 3.41 -6.52 12.67
N PRO A 7 3.13 -7.54 13.47
CA PRO A 7 2.30 -7.36 14.66
C PRO A 7 2.96 -6.50 15.74
N ARG A 8 4.28 -6.38 15.71
CA ARG A 8 4.99 -5.61 16.73
C ARG A 8 4.87 -4.11 16.49
N TYR A 9 4.84 -3.69 15.24
CA TYR A 9 4.79 -2.27 14.89
C TYR A 9 3.49 -1.86 14.24
N GLY A 10 2.61 -2.82 13.95
CA GLY A 10 1.34 -2.54 13.31
C GLY A 10 1.46 -2.09 11.86
N GLU A 11 2.62 -2.24 11.26
CA GLU A 11 2.82 -1.81 9.88
C GLU A 11 2.67 -2.96 8.89
N VAL A 12 2.36 -2.61 7.65
CA VAL A 12 2.26 -3.57 6.56
C VAL A 12 3.41 -3.31 5.60
N ASP A 13 4.11 -4.38 5.25
CA ASP A 13 5.25 -4.33 4.34
C ASP A 13 4.80 -4.85 2.99
N LEU A 14 4.89 -4.02 1.95
CA LEU A 14 4.46 -4.35 0.60
C LEU A 14 5.67 -4.50 -0.30
N SER A 15 5.81 -5.67 -0.89
CA SER A 15 6.84 -5.93 -1.91
C SER A 15 6.16 -6.34 -3.19
N ALA A 16 6.49 -5.70 -4.29
CA ALA A 16 5.84 -5.94 -5.58
C ALA A 16 6.78 -5.59 -6.72
N SER A 17 6.51 -6.16 -7.89
CA SER A 17 7.24 -5.78 -9.10
C SER A 17 6.81 -4.39 -9.54
N ALA A 18 7.57 -3.78 -10.46
CA ALA A 18 7.21 -2.48 -11.02
C ALA A 18 5.83 -2.54 -11.67
N GLU A 19 5.56 -3.62 -12.37
CA GLU A 19 4.28 -3.84 -13.03
C GLU A 19 3.14 -3.93 -12.03
N GLU A 20 3.35 -4.68 -10.95
CA GLU A 20 2.35 -4.80 -9.90
C GLU A 20 2.09 -3.49 -9.18
N LEU A 21 3.14 -2.72 -8.91
CA LEU A 21 2.98 -1.40 -8.28
C LEU A 21 2.21 -0.46 -9.19
N THR A 22 2.47 -0.52 -10.51
CA THR A 22 1.74 0.30 -11.47
C THR A 22 0.26 -0.09 -11.51
N CYS A 23 -0.03 -1.38 -11.44
CA CYS A 23 -1.41 -1.86 -11.38
C CYS A 23 -2.10 -1.38 -10.10
N LEU A 24 -1.41 -1.46 -8.97
CA LEU A 24 -1.95 -0.99 -7.71
C LEU A 24 -2.21 0.52 -7.77
N ALA A 25 -1.27 1.28 -8.31
CA ALA A 25 -1.43 2.72 -8.46
C ALA A 25 -2.64 3.07 -9.31
N SER A 26 -2.87 2.31 -10.39
CA SER A 26 -4.02 2.53 -11.25
C SER A 26 -5.33 2.25 -10.52
N ALA A 27 -5.39 1.18 -9.73
CA ALA A 27 -6.57 0.88 -8.94
C ALA A 27 -6.83 1.97 -7.91
N VAL A 28 -5.78 2.45 -7.25
CA VAL A 28 -5.91 3.53 -6.27
C VAL A 28 -6.44 4.79 -6.93
N ALA A 29 -5.93 5.13 -8.11
CA ALA A 29 -6.39 6.30 -8.84
C ALA A 29 -7.85 6.17 -9.26
N GLN A 30 -8.28 4.98 -9.67
CA GLN A 30 -9.64 4.73 -10.11
C GLN A 30 -10.63 4.64 -8.94
N GLY A 31 -10.17 4.26 -7.78
CA GLY A 31 -11.03 4.14 -6.61
C GLY A 31 -11.74 2.81 -6.50
N GLU A 32 -11.30 1.82 -7.24
CA GLU A 32 -11.84 0.48 -7.13
C GLU A 32 -10.82 -0.53 -7.64
N GLY A 33 -10.86 -1.71 -7.09
CA GLY A 33 -9.99 -2.80 -7.52
C GLY A 33 -9.75 -3.79 -6.40
N LEU A 34 -9.42 -4.99 -6.78
CA LEU A 34 -9.04 -6.03 -5.85
C LEU A 34 -7.83 -6.75 -6.46
N LEU A 35 -6.69 -6.65 -5.79
CA LEU A 35 -5.47 -7.26 -6.25
C LEU A 35 -5.07 -8.38 -5.30
N SER A 36 -4.78 -9.54 -5.84
CA SER A 36 -4.36 -10.67 -5.03
C SER A 36 -2.87 -10.61 -4.75
N SER A 37 -2.49 -10.96 -3.54
CA SER A 37 -1.07 -11.08 -3.21
C SER A 37 -0.60 -12.50 -3.45
N ALA A 38 0.72 -12.68 -3.45
CA ALA A 38 1.28 -14.01 -3.59
C ALA A 38 0.90 -14.86 -2.38
N SER A 39 0.55 -16.09 -2.65
CA SER A 39 0.19 -17.03 -1.60
C SER A 39 1.41 -17.33 -0.74
N SER A 40 1.22 -17.32 0.57
CA SER A 40 2.28 -17.62 1.52
C SER A 40 1.67 -18.26 2.74
N SER A 41 2.42 -19.10 3.39
CA SER A 41 1.93 -19.85 4.54
C SER A 41 2.07 -19.12 5.87
N GLY A 42 2.47 -17.86 5.88
CA GLY A 42 2.63 -17.13 7.12
C GLY A 42 1.32 -16.60 7.67
N SER A 43 1.17 -16.61 8.99
CA SER A 43 -0.04 -16.08 9.63
C SER A 43 -0.13 -14.56 9.53
N ASN A 44 0.98 -13.91 9.21
CA ASN A 44 1.03 -12.45 9.08
C ASN A 44 0.90 -11.99 7.62
N THR A 45 0.65 -12.92 6.71
CA THR A 45 0.54 -12.60 5.29
C THR A 45 -0.89 -12.22 4.95
N LEU A 46 -1.07 -11.15 4.19
CA LEU A 46 -2.37 -10.71 3.72
C LEU A 46 -2.65 -11.26 2.33
N ALA A 47 -3.91 -11.50 2.04
CA ALA A 47 -4.33 -12.15 0.79
C ALA A 47 -4.40 -11.18 -0.39
N GLY A 48 -4.45 -9.89 -0.14
CA GLY A 48 -4.52 -8.92 -1.22
C GLY A 48 -4.82 -7.52 -0.75
N VAL A 49 -5.10 -6.65 -1.71
CA VAL A 49 -5.45 -5.25 -1.48
C VAL A 49 -6.77 -4.94 -2.16
N GLU A 50 -7.68 -4.31 -1.45
CA GLU A 50 -8.92 -3.81 -2.02
C GLU A 50 -8.90 -2.28 -1.99
N VAL A 51 -9.31 -1.65 -3.08
CA VAL A 51 -9.39 -0.19 -3.17
C VAL A 51 -10.85 0.21 -3.25
N LYS A 52 -11.24 1.19 -2.45
CA LYS A 52 -12.62 1.70 -2.41
C LYS A 52 -12.63 3.21 -2.52
N ASN A 53 -13.64 3.73 -3.20
CA ASN A 53 -13.87 5.16 -3.28
C ASN A 53 -14.80 5.56 -2.13
N THR A 54 -14.37 6.54 -1.33
CA THR A 54 -15.20 7.08 -0.26
C THR A 54 -15.19 8.60 -0.36
N SER A 55 -16.03 9.26 0.43
CA SER A 55 -16.05 10.72 0.43
C SER A 55 -14.89 11.34 1.19
N GLY A 56 -14.08 10.53 1.84
CA GLY A 56 -12.96 11.05 2.61
C GLY A 56 -13.40 11.67 3.92
N PRO A 57 -12.64 12.63 4.44
CA PRO A 57 -11.43 13.22 3.87
C PRO A 57 -10.21 12.31 4.06
N GLY A 58 -9.39 12.26 3.04
CA GLY A 58 -8.12 11.55 3.09
C GLY A 58 -8.22 10.08 2.78
N VAL A 59 -7.06 9.45 2.67
CA VAL A 59 -6.94 8.03 2.41
C VAL A 59 -6.80 7.30 3.73
N LEU A 60 -7.63 6.28 3.93
CA LEU A 60 -7.55 5.42 5.09
C LEU A 60 -6.97 4.08 4.64
N VAL A 61 -5.88 3.67 5.27
CA VAL A 61 -5.26 2.37 5.04
C VAL A 61 -5.56 1.51 6.27
N HIS A 62 -6.29 0.42 6.07
CA HIS A 62 -6.62 -0.44 7.20
C HIS A 62 -6.65 -1.90 6.79
N ARG A 63 -6.67 -2.78 7.76
CA ARG A 63 -6.70 -4.21 7.52
C ARG A 63 -8.09 -4.76 7.82
N ASP A 64 -8.62 -5.55 6.89
CA ASP A 64 -9.84 -6.31 7.12
C ASP A 64 -9.41 -7.67 7.65
N ALA A 65 -9.59 -7.87 8.96
CA ALA A 65 -9.11 -9.07 9.62
C ALA A 65 -9.88 -10.33 9.20
N GLU A 66 -11.13 -10.18 8.81
CA GLU A 66 -11.93 -11.33 8.40
C GLU A 66 -11.49 -11.87 7.04
N ARG A 67 -11.19 -10.97 6.11
CA ARG A 67 -10.76 -11.38 4.78
C ARG A 67 -9.25 -11.42 4.62
N GLN A 68 -8.51 -10.95 5.64
CA GLN A 68 -7.06 -10.89 5.61
C GLN A 68 -6.55 -10.10 4.42
N ILE A 69 -7.13 -8.94 4.18
CA ILE A 69 -6.71 -8.05 3.10
C ILE A 69 -6.45 -6.65 3.63
N LEU A 70 -5.64 -5.92 2.88
CA LEU A 70 -5.41 -4.50 3.13
C LEU A 70 -6.47 -3.71 2.36
N VAL A 71 -7.12 -2.76 3.01
CA VAL A 71 -8.12 -1.92 2.35
C VAL A 71 -7.59 -0.50 2.28
N ILE A 72 -7.61 0.07 1.08
CA ILE A 72 -7.21 1.45 0.83
C ILE A 72 -8.46 2.17 0.34
N SER A 73 -8.96 3.11 1.14
CA SER A 73 -10.18 3.86 0.79
C SER A 73 -9.93 5.34 0.93
N GLY A 74 -10.67 6.15 0.17
CA GLY A 74 -10.49 7.58 0.28
C GLY A 74 -11.15 8.34 -0.86
N ASP A 75 -11.07 9.66 -0.79
CA ASP A 75 -11.59 10.54 -1.83
C ASP A 75 -10.62 10.59 -3.01
N SER A 76 -11.12 11.05 -4.14
CA SER A 76 -10.36 11.05 -5.40
C SER A 76 -9.04 11.81 -5.32
N ALA A 77 -9.07 13.02 -4.76
CA ALA A 77 -7.87 13.86 -4.70
C ALA A 77 -6.78 13.20 -3.85
N SER A 78 -7.16 12.67 -2.70
CA SER A 78 -6.19 12.03 -1.79
C SER A 78 -5.64 10.74 -2.39
N ARG A 79 -6.51 9.95 -3.03
CA ARG A 79 -6.08 8.70 -3.68
C ARG A 79 -5.12 8.99 -4.83
N THR A 80 -5.31 10.10 -5.54
CA THR A 80 -4.42 10.47 -6.63
C THR A 80 -3.00 10.73 -6.11
N VAL A 81 -2.85 11.38 -4.96
CA VAL A 81 -1.54 11.60 -4.37
C VAL A 81 -0.86 10.27 -4.04
N LEU A 82 -1.59 9.36 -3.41
CA LEU A 82 -1.02 8.04 -3.10
C LEU A 82 -0.64 7.29 -4.38
N ALA A 83 -1.49 7.35 -5.40
CA ALA A 83 -1.21 6.68 -6.67
C ALA A 83 0.07 7.20 -7.31
N GLU A 84 0.29 8.51 -7.27
CA GLU A 84 1.51 9.10 -7.82
C GLU A 84 2.74 8.64 -7.05
N ASN A 85 2.64 8.53 -5.74
CA ASN A 85 3.74 8.04 -4.93
C ASN A 85 4.06 6.58 -5.24
N LEU A 86 3.05 5.76 -5.46
CA LEU A 86 3.25 4.37 -5.83
C LEU A 86 3.89 4.24 -7.21
N ARG A 87 3.50 5.08 -8.16
CA ARG A 87 4.10 5.08 -9.48
C ARG A 87 5.57 5.51 -9.43
N ALA A 88 5.86 6.51 -8.60
CA ALA A 88 7.24 6.95 -8.43
C ALA A 88 8.10 5.81 -7.88
N MET A 89 7.54 5.03 -6.96
CA MET A 89 8.25 3.89 -6.40
C MET A 89 8.48 2.81 -7.44
N ALA A 90 7.52 2.61 -8.34
CA ALA A 90 7.64 1.61 -9.40
C ALA A 90 8.77 1.93 -10.36
N THR A 91 9.11 3.21 -10.54
CA THR A 91 10.14 3.64 -11.46
C THR A 91 11.45 4.05 -10.79
N ALA A 92 11.51 3.98 -9.46
CA ALA A 92 12.72 4.33 -8.72
C ALA A 92 13.83 3.34 -9.05
N GLU A 93 14.97 3.83 -9.50
CA GLU A 93 16.06 2.97 -9.94
C GLU A 93 17.04 2.61 -8.85
N ASP A 94 17.10 3.42 -7.81
CA ASP A 94 18.10 3.23 -6.77
C ASP A 94 17.62 2.39 -5.58
N GLY A 95 16.42 1.85 -5.69
CA GLY A 95 15.86 1.03 -4.62
C GLY A 95 15.37 1.85 -3.44
N GLY A 96 15.28 1.22 -2.29
CA GLY A 96 14.84 1.89 -1.08
C GLY A 96 13.41 1.57 -0.70
N HIS A 97 12.88 2.39 0.16
CA HIS A 97 11.55 2.21 0.73
C HIS A 97 10.76 3.50 0.71
N LEU A 98 9.45 3.37 0.53
CA LEU A 98 8.53 4.47 0.71
C LEU A 98 7.73 4.20 1.98
N HIS A 99 7.82 5.09 2.95
CA HIS A 99 7.08 4.99 4.20
C HIS A 99 5.83 5.85 4.12
N ILE A 100 4.68 5.22 4.30
CA ILE A 100 3.39 5.92 4.26
C ILE A 100 2.83 5.83 5.68
N ASP A 101 3.12 6.85 6.47
CA ASP A 101 2.74 6.91 7.88
C ASP A 101 1.88 8.13 8.15
N TYR A 102 0.77 7.91 8.85
CA TYR A 102 -0.06 9.03 9.26
C TYR A 102 0.60 9.78 10.43
N TYR A 103 0.49 11.11 10.39
CA TYR A 103 0.82 11.97 11.51
C TYR A 103 -0.18 13.14 11.50
N PRO A 104 -0.41 13.80 12.65
CA PRO A 104 -1.36 14.91 12.67
C PRO A 104 -0.97 16.01 11.67
N GLY A 105 -1.93 16.38 10.84
CA GLY A 105 -1.68 17.33 9.77
C GLY A 105 -1.22 16.73 8.46
N HIS A 106 -1.19 15.40 8.35
CA HIS A 106 -0.83 14.74 7.10
C HIS A 106 -1.77 15.19 5.99
N PHE A 107 -1.21 15.52 4.83
CA PHE A 107 -2.02 16.19 3.81
C PHE A 107 -2.90 15.24 2.97
N TYR A 108 -2.67 13.92 3.01
CA TYR A 108 -3.55 13.00 2.28
C TYR A 108 -3.97 11.74 3.05
N LEU A 109 -3.31 11.40 4.14
CA LEU A 109 -3.70 10.23 4.93
C LEU A 109 -4.70 10.61 6.02
N ALA A 110 -5.71 9.76 6.20
CA ALA A 110 -6.70 9.94 7.24
C ALA A 110 -6.21 9.34 8.55
N GLU A 111 -6.67 9.90 9.65
CA GLU A 111 -6.37 9.40 10.98
C GLU A 111 -6.84 7.95 11.12
N GLY A 112 -6.02 7.13 11.74
CA GLY A 112 -6.32 5.71 11.90
C GLY A 112 -5.69 4.82 10.84
N SER A 113 -4.98 5.41 9.88
CA SER A 113 -4.30 4.62 8.85
C SER A 113 -3.17 3.81 9.44
N LEU A 114 -3.05 2.56 9.00
CA LEU A 114 -1.91 1.72 9.34
C LEU A 114 -0.67 2.22 8.59
N PRO A 115 0.50 2.15 9.21
CA PRO A 115 1.73 2.44 8.47
C PRO A 115 1.94 1.41 7.36
N LEU A 116 2.31 1.89 6.19
CA LEU A 116 2.56 1.05 5.03
C LEU A 116 3.96 1.33 4.53
N VAL A 117 4.77 0.29 4.38
CA VAL A 117 6.11 0.39 3.83
C VAL A 117 6.11 -0.26 2.45
N VAL A 118 6.43 0.50 1.42
CA VAL A 118 6.47 0.00 0.05
C VAL A 118 7.93 -0.15 -0.35
N ASN A 119 8.32 -1.37 -0.69
CA ASN A 119 9.70 -1.65 -1.09
C ASN A 119 9.89 -1.46 -2.57
N SER A 120 11.05 -0.94 -2.96
CA SER A 120 11.37 -0.74 -4.35
C SER A 120 11.45 -2.09 -5.07
N PRO A 121 10.85 -2.20 -6.27
CA PRO A 121 10.96 -3.44 -7.06
C PRO A 121 12.35 -3.59 -7.70
N HIS A 122 13.16 -2.56 -7.66
CA HIS A 122 14.46 -2.60 -8.34
C HIS A 122 15.60 -3.03 -7.44
N GLY A 123 15.25 -3.69 -6.33
CA GLY A 123 16.22 -4.42 -5.56
C GLY A 123 17.34 -3.60 -4.97
N GLY A 124 17.02 -2.39 -4.57
CA GLY A 124 18.02 -1.55 -3.96
C GLY A 124 18.62 -2.13 -2.70
N MET A 125 18.00 -3.11 -2.14
CA MET A 125 18.55 -3.77 -0.99
C MET A 125 19.65 -4.69 -1.42
N PRO A 126 20.80 -4.54 -0.88
CA PRO A 126 21.88 -5.47 -1.16
C PRO A 126 21.54 -6.79 -0.54
N THR A 127 20.94 -7.54 -1.32
CA THR A 127 20.60 -8.86 -0.90
C THR A 127 21.75 -9.78 -1.08
N ARG A 128 22.78 -9.23 -1.30
CA ARG A 128 23.87 -10.03 -1.72
C ARG A 128 24.70 -10.47 -0.63
#